data_1d3d0fdb50122aad1c5cb3aedc61a306
#
_entry.id   1d3d0fdb50122aad1c5cb3aedc61a306
#
_cell.length_a   1.000
_cell.length_b   1.000
_cell.length_c   1.000
_cell.angle_alpha   90.00
_cell.angle_beta   90.00
_cell.angle_gamma   90.00
#
_symmetry.space_group_name_H-M   'P 1'
#
loop_
_entity.id
_entity.type
_entity.pdbx_description
1 polymer ?
#
loop_
_entity_poly.entity_id
_entity_poly.type
_entity_poly.pdbx_seq_one_letter_code
_entity_poly.pdbx_strand_id
1 'polypeptide(L)'
;GGKEQYRYPSPELKKVFHKFAEVGADYVIAQHSHCIGCMEKYNGSVLIYGQGNFIFDSSNHEYWQTSILLKINVFDNMQHNLDIIPCVKQDNVIRKATDSEGREILKGFFERSQDILDNQFIEKKYTELAEETRHEYYYRLLGKVGKLFIFKVINKLTHSKIMDNIYTETYLPLIENCFACESHRELVTHITR
;
A
#
# COMPACT_ATOMS: atom_id res chain seq x y z
N GLY A 1 3.00 1.51 -6.40
CA GLY A 1 2.08 0.72 -5.58
C GLY A 1 1.95 1.27 -4.17
N GLY A 2 1.10 0.67 -3.38
CA GLY A 2 0.91 1.05 -1.99
C GLY A 2 1.93 0.44 -1.05
N LYS A 3 1.78 0.69 0.26
CA LYS A 3 2.55 0.01 1.32
C LYS A 3 2.13 -1.47 1.37
N GLU A 4 3.10 -2.38 1.53
CA GLU A 4 2.83 -3.82 1.71
C GLU A 4 1.88 -4.08 2.87
N GLN A 5 0.92 -4.96 2.65
CA GLN A 5 -0.12 -5.38 3.60
C GLN A 5 -1.05 -4.24 4.07
N TYR A 6 -1.02 -3.09 3.42
CA TYR A 6 -1.91 -1.97 3.69
C TYR A 6 -2.96 -1.86 2.58
N ARG A 7 -4.24 -1.90 2.96
CA ARG A 7 -5.38 -2.10 2.04
C ARG A 7 -5.96 -0.79 1.49
N TYR A 8 -5.48 0.37 1.96
CA TYR A 8 -5.89 1.68 1.49
C TYR A 8 -4.78 2.35 0.69
N PRO A 9 -5.07 3.27 -0.22
CA PRO A 9 -4.04 4.10 -0.83
C PRO A 9 -3.44 5.06 0.20
N SER A 10 -2.19 5.45 -0.01
CA SER A 10 -1.69 6.65 0.65
C SER A 10 -2.34 7.89 0.02
N PRO A 11 -2.38 9.05 0.73
CA PRO A 11 -2.87 10.30 0.14
C PRO A 11 -2.17 10.65 -1.19
N GLU A 12 -0.85 10.47 -1.25
CA GLU A 12 -0.08 10.74 -2.47
C GLU A 12 -0.36 9.76 -3.61
N LEU A 13 -0.52 8.47 -3.30
CA LEU A 13 -0.90 7.48 -4.32
C LEU A 13 -2.26 7.83 -4.94
N LYS A 14 -3.22 8.25 -4.13
CA LYS A 14 -4.53 8.68 -4.60
C LYS A 14 -4.41 9.89 -5.54
N LYS A 15 -3.63 10.92 -5.17
CA LYS A 15 -3.37 12.09 -6.02
C LYS A 15 -2.73 11.71 -7.36
N VAL A 16 -1.76 10.80 -7.34
CA VAL A 16 -1.10 10.31 -8.57
C VAL A 16 -2.10 9.59 -9.48
N PHE A 17 -2.98 8.76 -8.93
CA PHE A 17 -4.01 8.06 -9.69
C PHE A 17 -5.02 9.02 -10.31
N HIS A 18 -5.44 10.06 -9.57
CA HIS A 18 -6.30 11.12 -10.09
C HIS A 18 -5.66 11.83 -11.28
N LYS A 19 -4.35 12.14 -11.22
CA LYS A 19 -3.64 12.74 -12.36
C LYS A 19 -3.64 11.85 -13.60
N PHE A 20 -3.47 10.52 -13.45
CA PHE A 20 -3.60 9.61 -14.60
C PHE A 20 -5.00 9.63 -15.21
N ALA A 21 -6.04 9.68 -14.39
CA ALA A 21 -7.42 9.82 -14.85
C ALA A 21 -7.64 11.16 -15.58
N GLU A 22 -7.10 12.24 -15.05
CA GLU A 22 -7.21 13.59 -15.63
C GLU A 22 -6.54 13.71 -17.01
N VAL A 23 -5.50 12.92 -17.27
CA VAL A 23 -4.83 12.87 -18.59
C VAL A 23 -5.41 11.81 -19.52
N GLY A 24 -6.53 11.16 -19.14
CA GLY A 24 -7.34 10.33 -20.04
C GLY A 24 -7.13 8.82 -19.89
N ALA A 25 -6.57 8.33 -18.81
CA ALA A 25 -6.51 6.90 -18.55
C ALA A 25 -7.89 6.37 -18.12
N ASP A 26 -8.46 5.38 -18.83
CA ASP A 26 -9.72 4.74 -18.46
C ASP A 26 -9.59 3.86 -17.21
N TYR A 27 -8.44 3.20 -17.04
CA TYR A 27 -8.12 2.34 -15.90
C TYR A 27 -6.74 2.66 -15.34
N VAL A 28 -6.64 2.80 -14.03
CA VAL A 28 -5.35 2.90 -13.31
C VAL A 28 -5.33 1.83 -12.23
N ILE A 29 -4.40 0.87 -12.34
CA ILE A 29 -4.39 -0.32 -11.51
C ILE A 29 -3.03 -0.45 -10.81
N ALA A 30 -3.04 -0.52 -9.47
CA ALA A 30 -1.85 -0.78 -8.68
C ALA A 30 -1.69 -2.26 -8.33
N GLN A 31 -0.42 -2.63 -8.20
CA GLN A 31 0.07 -3.84 -7.57
C GLN A 31 1.02 -3.46 -6.42
N HIS A 32 1.65 -4.40 -5.78
CA HIS A 32 2.69 -4.26 -4.76
C HIS A 32 2.22 -4.40 -3.31
N SER A 33 1.03 -3.93 -2.95
CA SER A 33 0.56 -4.01 -1.55
C SER A 33 0.37 -5.45 -1.05
N HIS A 34 0.40 -6.45 -1.92
CA HIS A 34 0.19 -7.87 -1.63
C HIS A 34 -1.14 -8.18 -0.91
N CYS A 35 -2.11 -7.27 -1.01
CA CYS A 35 -3.45 -7.45 -0.48
C CYS A 35 -4.49 -6.81 -1.42
N ILE A 36 -5.72 -7.29 -1.33
CA ILE A 36 -6.84 -6.65 -2.03
C ILE A 36 -7.10 -5.30 -1.38
N GLY A 37 -6.95 -4.23 -2.15
CA GLY A 37 -7.18 -2.87 -1.70
C GLY A 37 -8.64 -2.46 -1.81
N CYS A 38 -8.85 -1.39 -2.55
CA CYS A 38 -10.14 -0.75 -2.82
C CYS A 38 -10.14 -0.14 -4.22
N MET A 39 -11.27 0.42 -4.65
CA MET A 39 -11.41 1.13 -5.92
C MET A 39 -12.20 2.41 -5.75
N GLU A 40 -12.04 3.33 -6.70
CA GLU A 40 -12.94 4.46 -6.88
C GLU A 40 -13.20 4.71 -8.37
N LYS A 41 -14.32 5.40 -8.66
CA LYS A 41 -14.56 5.99 -9.97
C LYS A 41 -14.27 7.48 -9.88
N TYR A 42 -13.38 7.97 -10.70
CA TYR A 42 -12.95 9.35 -10.72
C TYR A 42 -12.82 9.85 -12.15
N ASN A 43 -13.46 10.95 -12.49
CA ASN A 43 -13.43 11.58 -13.82
C ASN A 43 -13.70 10.61 -14.99
N GLY A 44 -14.64 9.67 -14.82
CA GLY A 44 -14.96 8.63 -15.82
C GLY A 44 -14.06 7.40 -15.78
N SER A 45 -12.94 7.46 -15.09
CA SER A 45 -11.95 6.38 -14.97
C SER A 45 -12.24 5.45 -13.79
N VAL A 46 -11.69 4.24 -13.85
CA VAL A 46 -11.72 3.27 -12.75
C VAL A 46 -10.32 3.13 -12.17
N LEU A 47 -10.16 3.46 -10.89
CA LEU A 47 -8.90 3.43 -10.16
C LEU A 47 -8.91 2.28 -9.15
N ILE A 48 -7.95 1.35 -9.22
CA ILE A 48 -7.87 0.15 -8.37
C ILE A 48 -6.55 0.12 -7.63
N TYR A 49 -6.60 0.18 -6.29
CA TYR A 49 -5.46 0.37 -5.41
C TYR A 49 -4.82 -0.92 -4.87
N GLY A 50 -5.13 -2.06 -5.48
CA GLY A 50 -4.49 -3.34 -5.16
C GLY A 50 -5.37 -4.52 -5.54
N GLN A 51 -4.78 -5.52 -6.20
CA GLN A 51 -5.47 -6.72 -6.65
C GLN A 51 -5.22 -7.92 -5.73
N GLY A 52 -4.35 -7.78 -4.74
CA GLY A 52 -3.93 -8.91 -3.91
C GLY A 52 -2.78 -9.70 -4.52
N ASN A 53 -2.53 -10.84 -3.96
CA ASN A 53 -1.41 -11.71 -4.31
C ASN A 53 -1.87 -12.81 -5.25
N PHE A 54 -1.17 -13.03 -6.36
CA PHE A 54 -1.55 -14.07 -7.32
C PHE A 54 -0.62 -15.30 -7.23
N ILE A 55 0.70 -15.10 -7.34
CA ILE A 55 1.66 -16.21 -7.43
C ILE A 55 2.55 -16.34 -6.18
N PHE A 56 2.69 -15.29 -5.39
CA PHE A 56 3.59 -15.31 -4.23
C PHE A 56 3.16 -16.34 -3.19
N ASP A 57 4.10 -17.14 -2.73
CA ASP A 57 3.88 -18.25 -1.82
C ASP A 57 4.67 -18.13 -0.50
N SER A 58 5.07 -16.94 -0.13
CA SER A 58 6.00 -16.77 1.00
C SER A 58 5.34 -16.57 2.36
N SER A 59 4.00 -16.48 2.44
CA SER A 59 3.32 -16.14 3.68
C SER A 59 1.96 -16.79 3.84
N ASN A 60 1.69 -17.28 5.06
CA ASN A 60 0.35 -17.71 5.48
C ASN A 60 -0.52 -16.53 5.97
N HIS A 61 -0.10 -15.29 5.78
CA HIS A 61 -0.87 -14.12 6.15
C HIS A 61 -2.21 -14.11 5.39
N GLU A 62 -3.31 -13.83 6.08
CA GLU A 62 -4.66 -13.90 5.51
C GLU A 62 -4.82 -13.09 4.21
N TYR A 63 -4.18 -11.90 4.13
CA TYR A 63 -4.24 -11.05 2.94
C TYR A 63 -3.56 -11.66 1.72
N TRP A 64 -2.69 -12.65 1.91
CA TRP A 64 -2.00 -13.33 0.82
C TRP A 64 -2.76 -14.53 0.28
N GLN A 65 -3.88 -14.89 0.92
CA GLN A 65 -4.70 -16.03 0.51
C GLN A 65 -5.82 -15.64 -0.47
N THR A 66 -6.01 -14.34 -0.72
CA THR A 66 -7.06 -13.84 -1.61
C THR A 66 -6.53 -12.82 -2.60
N SER A 67 -7.16 -12.80 -3.78
CA SER A 67 -6.88 -11.82 -4.83
C SER A 67 -8.12 -11.54 -5.66
N ILE A 68 -8.05 -10.54 -6.52
CA ILE A 68 -9.05 -10.26 -7.55
C ILE A 68 -8.38 -10.26 -8.92
N LEU A 69 -8.98 -10.98 -9.86
CA LEU A 69 -8.63 -10.90 -11.27
C LEU A 69 -9.54 -9.86 -11.92
N LEU A 70 -8.96 -8.97 -12.68
CA LEU A 70 -9.66 -7.91 -13.41
C LEU A 70 -9.76 -8.31 -14.88
N LYS A 71 -10.99 -8.47 -15.38
CA LYS A 71 -11.25 -8.73 -16.78
C LYS A 71 -11.86 -7.49 -17.42
N ILE A 72 -11.11 -6.83 -18.29
CA ILE A 72 -11.57 -5.69 -19.07
C ILE A 72 -11.98 -6.19 -20.45
N ASN A 73 -13.25 -6.02 -20.79
CA ASN A 73 -13.77 -6.29 -22.11
C ASN A 73 -13.85 -4.96 -22.87
N VAL A 74 -13.20 -4.90 -24.05
CA VAL A 74 -13.24 -3.74 -24.94
C VAL A 74 -14.05 -4.12 -26.18
N PHE A 75 -15.00 -3.29 -26.56
CA PHE A 75 -15.89 -3.47 -27.71
C PHE A 75 -15.45 -2.61 -28.89
N ASP A 76 -15.90 -2.95 -30.09
CA ASP A 76 -15.53 -2.23 -31.33
C ASP A 76 -15.88 -0.74 -31.33
N ASN A 77 -16.91 -0.35 -30.56
CA ASN A 77 -17.33 1.04 -30.38
C ASN A 77 -16.53 1.78 -29.28
N MET A 78 -15.38 1.22 -28.85
CA MET A 78 -14.55 1.73 -27.76
C MET A 78 -15.23 1.75 -26.36
N GLN A 79 -16.42 1.21 -26.23
CA GLN A 79 -17.00 0.94 -24.92
C GLN A 79 -16.25 -0.19 -24.23
N HIS A 80 -16.18 -0.11 -22.93
CA HIS A 80 -15.53 -1.13 -22.12
C HIS A 80 -16.30 -1.40 -20.83
N ASN A 81 -16.15 -2.60 -20.31
CA ASN A 81 -16.64 -2.94 -18.98
C ASN A 81 -15.56 -3.70 -18.20
N LEU A 82 -15.71 -3.69 -16.88
CA LEU A 82 -14.82 -4.36 -15.95
C LEU A 82 -15.60 -5.41 -15.15
N ASP A 83 -15.14 -6.65 -15.24
CA ASP A 83 -15.55 -7.74 -14.36
C ASP A 83 -14.49 -7.96 -13.28
N ILE A 84 -14.89 -8.00 -12.01
CA ILE A 84 -14.00 -8.28 -10.88
C ILE A 84 -14.25 -9.72 -10.44
N ILE A 85 -13.26 -10.58 -10.60
CA ILE A 85 -13.35 -12.01 -10.32
C ILE A 85 -12.55 -12.32 -9.06
N PRO A 86 -13.20 -12.59 -7.91
CA PRO A 86 -12.48 -12.97 -6.70
C PRO A 86 -11.83 -14.34 -6.83
N CYS A 87 -10.60 -14.45 -6.35
CA CYS A 87 -9.79 -15.64 -6.36
C CYS A 87 -9.29 -15.99 -4.97
N VAL A 88 -9.10 -17.26 -4.71
CA VAL A 88 -8.57 -17.81 -3.45
C VAL A 88 -7.37 -18.68 -3.76
N LYS A 89 -6.33 -18.55 -2.96
CA LYS A 89 -5.19 -19.46 -2.98
C LYS A 89 -5.58 -20.71 -2.21
N GLN A 90 -5.30 -21.85 -2.81
CA GLN A 90 -5.45 -23.16 -2.17
C GLN A 90 -4.22 -23.99 -2.49
N ASP A 91 -3.44 -24.30 -1.45
CA ASP A 91 -2.12 -24.94 -1.61
C ASP A 91 -1.23 -24.11 -2.58
N ASN A 92 -0.80 -24.71 -3.69
CA ASN A 92 0.05 -24.08 -4.70
C ASN A 92 -0.74 -23.64 -5.95
N VAL A 93 -2.07 -23.54 -5.86
CA VAL A 93 -2.93 -23.11 -6.97
C VAL A 93 -3.80 -21.93 -6.58
N ILE A 94 -4.12 -21.11 -7.59
CA ILE A 94 -5.14 -20.07 -7.50
C ILE A 94 -6.40 -20.60 -8.19
N ARG A 95 -7.52 -20.54 -7.51
CA ARG A 95 -8.84 -20.88 -8.07
C ARG A 95 -9.79 -19.70 -7.96
N LYS A 96 -10.80 -19.69 -8.79
CA LYS A 96 -11.93 -18.77 -8.61
C LYS A 96 -12.57 -19.07 -7.24
N ALA A 97 -12.91 -18.02 -6.52
CA ALA A 97 -13.65 -18.13 -5.26
C ALA A 97 -15.03 -18.77 -5.49
N THR A 98 -15.51 -19.55 -4.53
CA THR A 98 -16.90 -19.97 -4.49
C THR A 98 -17.82 -18.76 -4.28
N ASP A 99 -19.12 -18.94 -4.49
CA ASP A 99 -20.07 -17.83 -4.34
C ASP A 99 -20.05 -17.22 -2.92
N SER A 100 -19.84 -18.05 -1.89
CA SER A 100 -19.75 -17.59 -0.50
C SER A 100 -18.47 -16.77 -0.27
N GLU A 101 -17.32 -17.34 -0.63
CA GLU A 101 -16.01 -16.69 -0.52
C GLU A 101 -15.97 -15.38 -1.35
N GLY A 102 -16.53 -15.44 -2.56
CA GLY A 102 -16.57 -14.29 -3.47
C GLY A 102 -17.41 -13.14 -2.92
N ARG A 103 -18.55 -13.44 -2.31
CA ARG A 103 -19.38 -12.40 -1.65
C ARG A 103 -18.63 -11.73 -0.51
N GLU A 104 -17.92 -12.48 0.32
CA GLU A 104 -17.16 -11.94 1.45
C GLU A 104 -15.98 -11.05 0.95
N ILE A 105 -15.21 -11.55 -0.01
CA ILE A 105 -14.09 -10.81 -0.60
C ILE A 105 -14.57 -9.49 -1.22
N LEU A 106 -15.63 -9.54 -2.03
CA LEU A 106 -16.18 -8.36 -2.71
C LEU A 106 -16.86 -7.41 -1.73
N LYS A 107 -17.53 -7.91 -0.70
CA LYS A 107 -18.11 -7.07 0.36
C LYS A 107 -17.01 -6.20 1.00
N GLY A 108 -15.93 -6.80 1.49
CA GLY A 108 -14.85 -6.03 2.10
C GLY A 108 -14.13 -5.11 1.12
N PHE A 109 -14.02 -5.49 -0.16
CA PHE A 109 -13.47 -4.62 -1.21
C PHE A 109 -14.34 -3.39 -1.43
N PHE A 110 -15.66 -3.55 -1.55
CA PHE A 110 -16.56 -2.42 -1.78
C PHE A 110 -16.78 -1.55 -0.53
N GLU A 111 -16.77 -2.13 0.67
CA GLU A 111 -16.79 -1.34 1.91
C GLU A 111 -15.60 -0.40 1.97
N ARG A 112 -14.38 -0.88 1.77
CA ARG A 112 -13.18 -0.04 1.71
C ARG A 112 -13.23 0.98 0.58
N SER A 113 -13.88 0.64 -0.53
CA SER A 113 -14.05 1.56 -1.66
C SER A 113 -14.99 2.72 -1.33
N GLN A 114 -15.94 2.53 -0.42
CA GLN A 114 -16.74 3.64 0.11
C GLN A 114 -15.94 4.50 1.09
N ASP A 115 -15.16 3.85 1.97
CA ASP A 115 -14.35 4.56 2.96
C ASP A 115 -13.39 5.57 2.32
N ILE A 116 -12.77 5.22 1.18
CA ILE A 116 -11.78 6.09 0.51
C ILE A 116 -12.37 7.30 -0.21
N LEU A 117 -13.69 7.40 -0.30
CA LEU A 117 -14.33 8.61 -0.83
C LEU A 117 -14.20 9.80 0.13
N ASP A 118 -13.99 9.52 1.40
CA ASP A 118 -13.63 10.52 2.41
C ASP A 118 -12.11 10.70 2.50
N ASN A 119 -11.64 11.88 2.06
CA ASN A 119 -10.22 12.21 2.14
C ASN A 119 -9.72 12.34 3.59
N GLN A 120 -10.55 12.75 4.53
CA GLN A 120 -10.17 12.83 5.95
C GLN A 120 -9.95 11.45 6.54
N PHE A 121 -10.77 10.46 6.12
CA PHE A 121 -10.57 9.06 6.47
C PHE A 121 -9.21 8.55 6.01
N ILE A 122 -8.83 8.82 4.76
CA ILE A 122 -7.53 8.40 4.20
C ILE A 122 -6.37 9.03 4.96
N GLU A 123 -6.39 10.33 5.20
CA GLU A 123 -5.34 11.03 5.96
C GLU A 123 -5.20 10.45 7.38
N LYS A 124 -6.32 10.26 8.06
CA LYS A 124 -6.35 9.66 9.39
C LYS A 124 -5.76 8.25 9.38
N LYS A 125 -6.21 7.38 8.47
CA LYS A 125 -5.74 5.99 8.37
C LYS A 125 -4.26 5.90 8.04
N TYR A 126 -3.77 6.79 7.20
CA TYR A 126 -2.35 6.81 6.85
C TYR A 126 -1.48 7.36 7.98
N THR A 127 -1.99 8.32 8.76
CA THR A 127 -1.35 8.81 9.99
C THR A 127 -1.28 7.71 11.05
N GLU A 128 -2.37 6.96 11.27
CA GLU A 128 -2.38 5.80 12.17
C GLU A 128 -1.30 4.79 11.76
N LEU A 129 -1.21 4.43 10.48
CA LEU A 129 -0.17 3.54 9.96
C LEU A 129 1.25 4.08 10.18
N ALA A 130 1.46 5.38 9.94
CA ALA A 130 2.75 6.02 10.14
C ALA A 130 3.19 5.95 11.62
N GLU A 131 2.26 6.19 12.55
CA GLU A 131 2.53 6.06 13.98
C GLU A 131 2.84 4.61 14.39
N GLU A 132 2.06 3.64 13.92
CA GLU A 132 2.28 2.21 14.19
C GLU A 132 3.65 1.72 13.69
N THR A 133 4.08 2.21 12.54
CA THR A 133 5.32 1.76 11.88
C THR A 133 6.54 2.64 12.19
N ARG A 134 6.36 3.77 12.87
CA ARG A 134 7.39 4.79 13.13
C ARG A 134 8.70 4.21 13.65
N HIS A 135 8.66 3.44 14.71
CA HIS A 135 9.87 2.85 15.30
C HIS A 135 10.54 1.84 14.39
N GLU A 136 9.80 1.09 13.60
CA GLU A 136 10.37 0.18 12.61
C GLU A 136 11.22 0.94 11.59
N TYR A 137 10.70 2.06 11.08
CA TYR A 137 11.45 2.91 10.15
C TYR A 137 12.65 3.59 10.82
N TYR A 138 12.52 4.04 12.05
CA TYR A 138 13.64 4.59 12.82
C TYR A 138 14.77 3.56 12.98
N TYR A 139 14.44 2.30 13.31
CA TYR A 139 15.45 1.22 13.37
C TYR A 139 16.09 0.97 12.00
N ARG A 140 15.34 1.04 10.91
CA ARG A 140 15.88 0.89 9.56
C ARG A 140 16.87 2.00 9.20
N LEU A 141 16.55 3.24 9.54
CA LEU A 141 17.40 4.41 9.31
C LEU A 141 18.71 4.36 10.10
N LEU A 142 18.76 3.71 11.26
CA LEU A 142 19.99 3.45 12.01
C LEU A 142 20.87 2.34 11.40
N GLY A 143 20.42 1.68 10.35
CA GLY A 143 21.17 0.66 9.64
C GLY A 143 21.57 -0.52 10.54
N LYS A 144 22.88 -0.83 10.60
CA LYS A 144 23.39 -1.97 11.39
C LYS A 144 23.13 -1.81 12.88
N VAL A 145 23.22 -0.58 13.44
CA VAL A 145 22.98 -0.31 14.86
C VAL A 145 21.53 -0.63 15.21
N GLY A 146 20.57 -0.22 14.40
CA GLY A 146 19.15 -0.52 14.60
C GLY A 146 18.80 -2.01 14.55
N LYS A 147 19.65 -2.85 13.92
CA LYS A 147 19.48 -4.31 13.89
C LYS A 147 20.03 -5.01 15.12
N LEU A 148 20.88 -4.36 15.94
CA LEU A 148 21.46 -4.97 17.12
C LEU A 148 20.39 -5.29 18.17
N PHE A 149 20.32 -6.55 18.58
CA PHE A 149 19.36 -7.01 19.58
C PHE A 149 19.49 -6.23 20.90
N ILE A 150 20.71 -6.01 21.36
CA ILE A 150 20.98 -5.27 22.59
C ILE A 150 20.45 -3.84 22.52
N PHE A 151 20.60 -3.17 21.37
CA PHE A 151 20.06 -1.82 21.18
C PHE A 151 18.53 -1.80 21.29
N LYS A 152 17.86 -2.79 20.68
CA LYS A 152 16.39 -2.91 20.76
C LYS A 152 15.91 -3.17 22.19
N VAL A 153 16.64 -4.02 22.94
CA VAL A 153 16.34 -4.31 24.36
C VAL A 153 16.49 -3.04 25.21
N ILE A 154 17.60 -2.33 25.07
CA ILE A 154 17.85 -1.10 25.84
C ILE A 154 16.79 -0.03 25.50
N ASN A 155 16.47 0.16 24.20
CA ASN A 155 15.46 1.12 23.79
C ASN A 155 14.06 0.75 24.36
N LYS A 156 13.71 -0.54 24.40
CA LYS A 156 12.47 -1.01 25.03
C LYS A 156 12.46 -0.75 26.54
N LEU A 157 13.56 -1.00 27.24
CA LEU A 157 13.71 -0.74 28.68
C LEU A 157 13.61 0.74 29.03
N THR A 158 14.03 1.62 28.13
CA THR A 158 13.94 3.06 28.26
C THR A 158 12.64 3.65 27.71
N HIS A 159 11.61 2.83 27.44
CA HIS A 159 10.34 3.26 26.86
C HIS A 159 10.52 4.10 25.60
N SER A 160 11.40 3.65 24.70
CA SER A 160 11.73 4.31 23.42
C SER A 160 12.42 5.67 23.50
N LYS A 161 12.76 6.17 24.69
CA LYS A 161 13.42 7.47 24.87
C LYS A 161 14.71 7.63 24.07
N ILE A 162 15.46 6.53 23.83
CA ILE A 162 16.68 6.60 23.01
C ILE A 162 16.36 6.95 21.57
N MET A 163 15.33 6.31 20.99
CA MET A 163 14.90 6.61 19.63
C MET A 163 14.35 8.03 19.52
N ASP A 164 13.53 8.45 20.46
CA ASP A 164 12.94 9.78 20.49
C ASP A 164 14.01 10.88 20.63
N ASN A 165 15.11 10.60 21.35
CA ASN A 165 16.25 11.52 21.46
C ASN A 165 17.13 11.55 20.19
N ILE A 166 17.17 10.48 19.40
CA ILE A 166 17.89 10.45 18.11
C ILE A 166 17.06 11.15 17.03
N TYR A 167 15.77 10.82 16.96
CA TYR A 167 14.85 11.33 15.95
C TYR A 167 14.01 12.49 16.49
N THR A 168 14.67 13.60 16.74
CA THR A 168 14.04 14.84 17.23
C THR A 168 13.33 15.60 16.13
N GLU A 169 12.42 16.51 16.52
CA GLU A 169 11.77 17.45 15.59
C GLU A 169 12.76 18.27 14.76
N THR A 170 13.97 18.47 15.25
CA THR A 170 15.05 19.18 14.54
C THR A 170 15.73 18.27 13.51
N TYR A 171 15.85 16.96 13.78
CA TYR A 171 16.58 16.04 12.91
C TYR A 171 15.70 15.41 11.82
N LEU A 172 14.44 15.16 12.14
CA LEU A 172 13.49 14.56 11.18
C LEU A 172 13.36 15.32 9.86
N PRO A 173 13.30 16.68 9.83
CA PRO A 173 13.26 17.44 8.57
C PRO A 173 14.51 17.26 7.69
N LEU A 174 15.68 17.02 8.30
CA LEU A 174 16.91 16.73 7.54
C LEU A 174 16.83 15.38 6.82
N ILE A 175 16.26 14.39 7.49
CA ILE A 175 16.00 13.06 6.88
C ILE A 175 14.94 13.20 5.78
N GLU A 176 13.84 13.89 6.05
CA GLU A 176 12.78 14.12 5.07
C GLU A 176 13.34 14.77 3.81
N ASN A 177 14.20 15.77 3.94
CA ASN A 177 14.83 16.44 2.80
C ASN A 177 15.65 15.49 1.92
N CYS A 178 16.28 14.46 2.50
CA CYS A 178 17.00 13.43 1.73
C CYS A 178 16.08 12.61 0.81
N PHE A 179 14.80 12.49 1.14
CA PHE A 179 13.82 11.72 0.37
C PHE A 179 12.92 12.60 -0.50
N ALA A 180 12.55 13.78 -0.01
CA ALA A 180 11.62 14.69 -0.68
C ALA A 180 12.32 15.53 -1.77
N CYS A 181 13.56 15.98 -1.53
CA CYS A 181 14.32 16.72 -2.51
C CYS A 181 14.90 15.79 -3.58
N GLU A 182 14.57 16.03 -4.85
CA GLU A 182 14.96 15.18 -5.97
C GLU A 182 16.48 15.03 -6.09
N SER A 183 17.24 16.11 -5.99
CA SER A 183 18.69 16.09 -6.08
C SER A 183 19.36 15.32 -4.93
N HIS A 184 18.85 15.45 -3.70
CA HIS A 184 19.36 14.70 -2.56
C HIS A 184 19.01 13.21 -2.69
N ARG A 185 17.79 12.89 -3.09
CA ARG A 185 17.35 11.51 -3.34
C ARG A 185 18.20 10.84 -4.40
N GLU A 186 18.52 11.53 -5.49
CA GLU A 186 19.40 11.04 -6.56
C GLU A 186 20.80 10.72 -6.04
N LEU A 187 21.40 11.65 -5.26
CA LEU A 187 22.71 11.43 -4.62
C LEU A 187 22.69 10.25 -3.66
N VAL A 188 21.72 10.18 -2.75
CA VAL A 188 21.60 9.07 -1.80
C VAL A 188 21.45 7.73 -2.53
N THR A 189 20.65 7.68 -3.59
CA THR A 189 20.49 6.48 -4.42
C THR A 189 21.81 6.07 -5.10
N HIS A 190 22.62 7.03 -5.52
CA HIS A 190 23.91 6.78 -6.16
C HIS A 190 24.96 6.27 -5.16
N ILE A 191 25.01 6.82 -3.95
CA ILE A 191 25.92 6.42 -2.88
C ILE A 191 25.62 4.99 -2.38
N THR A 192 24.38 4.54 -2.46
CA THR A 192 23.94 3.24 -1.95
C THR A 192 24.04 2.08 -2.96
N ARG A 193 24.51 2.35 -4.17
CA ARG A 193 24.80 1.34 -5.21
C ARG A 193 26.24 0.88 -5.17
#